data_d018626e895e8a080a16081dc21ac270
#
_entry.id   d018626e895e8a080a16081dc21ac270
#
_cell.length_a   1.000
_cell.length_b   1.000
_cell.length_c   1.000
_cell.angle_alpha   90.00
_cell.angle_beta   90.00
_cell.angle_gamma   90.00
#
_symmetry.space_group_name_H-M   'P 1'
#
loop_
_entity.id
_entity.type
_entity.pdbx_description
1 polymer ?
#
loop_
_entity_poly.entity_id
_entity_poly.type
_entity_poly.pdbx_seq_one_letter_code
_entity_poly.pdbx_strand_id
1 'polypeptide(L)'
;YLHFTMDDNLSLSEAVKGRYRGMYTGVFFKRYILGEWKSADGVIYRQFADEPERFILDDVPQDIFIGTMGLDFGGNGSAHAGCLVGITRGYRSIVILDEYYRKEVIDPGTLTDDVCGFVQRSQAQVRATSIWCDSAETTLIKGIRIEVFARHIPVEVRNARKGEIIDRIRLCDMLMSQGRFFILRRCKHTIAALSEAVWDSKSPTRDRRLDDGSTNIDSLDALEYALEPHANRLIEFGGIHERK
;
A
#
# COMPACT_ATOMS: atom_id res chain seq x y z
N TYR A 1 31.92 -8.31 18.71
CA TYR A 1 30.57 -8.14 18.20
C TYR A 1 29.57 -8.42 19.31
N LEU A 2 28.78 -7.40 19.68
CA LEU A 2 27.70 -7.58 20.66
C LEU A 2 26.39 -7.71 19.89
N HIS A 3 25.63 -8.76 20.19
CA HIS A 3 24.32 -9.01 19.61
C HIS A 3 23.25 -8.70 20.66
N PHE A 4 22.31 -7.84 20.29
CA PHE A 4 21.17 -7.48 21.12
C PHE A 4 19.87 -7.81 20.40
N THR A 5 18.97 -8.41 21.14
CA THR A 5 17.58 -8.66 20.70
C THR A 5 16.62 -7.71 21.42
N MET A 6 15.38 -7.68 20.99
CA MET A 6 14.34 -6.93 21.72
C MET A 6 14.18 -7.47 23.18
N ASP A 7 14.45 -8.74 23.42
CA ASP A 7 14.29 -9.36 24.75
C ASP A 7 15.34 -8.87 25.74
N ASP A 8 16.50 -8.43 25.28
CA ASP A 8 17.56 -7.86 26.11
C ASP A 8 17.20 -6.45 26.64
N ASN A 9 16.16 -5.82 26.09
CA ASN A 9 15.69 -4.53 26.58
C ASN A 9 14.77 -4.70 27.79
N LEU A 10 15.36 -4.57 28.98
CA LEU A 10 14.66 -4.74 30.26
C LEU A 10 13.64 -3.62 30.54
N SER A 11 13.67 -2.50 29.82
CA SER A 11 12.70 -1.42 29.99
C SER A 11 11.35 -1.69 29.32
N LEU A 12 11.27 -2.69 28.45
CA LEU A 12 10.04 -3.08 27.76
C LEU A 12 9.28 -4.14 28.56
N SER A 13 8.00 -3.88 28.84
CA SER A 13 7.12 -4.91 29.40
C SER A 13 6.83 -6.03 28.40
N GLU A 14 6.48 -7.23 28.88
CA GLU A 14 6.14 -8.37 28.00
C GLU A 14 4.94 -8.07 27.09
N ALA A 15 3.98 -7.27 27.55
CA ALA A 15 2.87 -6.81 26.72
C ALA A 15 3.35 -5.95 25.54
N VAL A 16 4.33 -5.07 25.76
CA VAL A 16 4.93 -4.26 24.70
C VAL A 16 5.74 -5.12 23.77
N LYS A 17 6.57 -6.04 24.27
CA LYS A 17 7.34 -6.99 23.46
C LYS A 17 6.41 -7.87 22.60
N GLY A 18 5.32 -8.39 23.18
CA GLY A 18 4.32 -9.17 22.46
C GLY A 18 3.69 -8.39 21.31
N ARG A 19 3.37 -7.10 21.53
CA ARG A 19 2.86 -6.22 20.49
C ARG A 19 3.86 -6.06 19.34
N TYR A 20 5.12 -5.79 19.64
CA TYR A 20 6.16 -5.65 18.59
C TYR A 20 6.40 -6.97 17.83
N ARG A 21 6.39 -8.12 18.50
CA ARG A 21 6.49 -9.44 17.82
C ARG A 21 5.34 -9.66 16.85
N GLY A 22 4.12 -9.21 17.18
CA GLY A 22 2.97 -9.28 16.29
C GLY A 22 2.93 -8.23 15.17
N MET A 23 3.82 -7.22 15.21
CA MET A 23 3.89 -6.17 14.19
C MET A 23 4.78 -6.52 13.01
N TYR A 24 5.71 -7.43 13.17
CA TYR A 24 6.74 -7.70 12.17
C TYR A 24 6.78 -9.16 11.76
N THR A 25 7.08 -9.40 10.48
CA THR A 25 7.31 -10.74 9.92
C THR A 25 8.55 -10.74 9.01
N GLY A 26 8.93 -11.88 8.48
CA GLY A 26 9.99 -12.01 7.50
C GLY A 26 11.31 -11.34 7.92
N VAL A 27 11.87 -10.53 7.04
CA VAL A 27 13.13 -9.80 7.27
C VAL A 27 12.99 -8.73 8.37
N PHE A 28 11.82 -8.10 8.50
CA PHE A 28 11.59 -7.11 9.55
C PHE A 28 11.59 -7.73 10.94
N PHE A 29 11.00 -8.92 11.12
CA PHE A 29 11.08 -9.64 12.38
C PHE A 29 12.53 -10.00 12.74
N LYS A 30 13.29 -10.51 11.77
CA LYS A 30 14.70 -10.85 11.97
C LYS A 30 15.52 -9.64 12.43
N ARG A 31 15.32 -8.47 11.80
CA ARG A 31 16.08 -7.26 12.11
C ARG A 31 15.65 -6.60 13.42
N TYR A 32 14.35 -6.38 13.60
CA TYR A 32 13.84 -5.54 14.70
C TYR A 32 13.54 -6.33 15.98
N ILE A 33 13.27 -7.62 15.86
CA ILE A 33 12.99 -8.48 17.03
C ILE A 33 14.21 -9.29 17.41
N LEU A 34 14.83 -9.97 16.45
CA LEU A 34 15.98 -10.84 16.68
C LEU A 34 17.34 -10.12 16.60
N GLY A 35 17.39 -8.85 16.18
CA GLY A 35 18.64 -8.09 16.07
C GLY A 35 19.60 -8.59 14.99
N GLU A 36 19.11 -9.35 14.01
CA GLU A 36 19.95 -9.94 12.96
C GLU A 36 20.29 -8.91 11.86
N TRP A 37 21.54 -8.86 11.47
CA TRP A 37 22.01 -8.10 10.29
C TRP A 37 21.78 -8.94 9.03
N LYS A 38 20.57 -8.90 8.49
CA LYS A 38 20.18 -9.63 7.27
C LYS A 38 19.79 -8.68 6.15
N SER A 39 20.28 -8.97 4.94
CA SER A 39 19.77 -8.37 3.72
C SER A 39 18.37 -8.90 3.44
N ALA A 40 17.52 -8.08 2.86
CA ALA A 40 16.23 -8.52 2.35
C ALA A 40 16.44 -9.33 1.07
N ASP A 41 15.86 -10.51 0.99
CA ASP A 41 15.86 -11.34 -0.20
C ASP A 41 14.55 -12.12 -0.36
N GLY A 42 14.27 -12.59 -1.57
CA GLY A 42 13.06 -13.33 -1.89
C GLY A 42 11.81 -12.49 -1.92
N VAL A 43 10.68 -13.11 -1.64
CA VAL A 43 9.34 -12.47 -1.70
C VAL A 43 9.17 -11.45 -0.58
N ILE A 44 8.64 -10.26 -0.93
CA ILE A 44 8.42 -9.15 0.00
C ILE A 44 7.25 -9.46 0.95
N TYR A 45 6.06 -9.74 0.39
CA TYR A 45 4.83 -9.99 1.14
C TYR A 45 4.57 -11.50 1.26
N ARG A 46 5.47 -12.21 1.95
CA ARG A 46 5.44 -13.67 2.03
C ARG A 46 4.12 -14.23 2.54
N GLN A 47 3.52 -13.60 3.56
CA GLN A 47 2.22 -14.03 4.11
C GLN A 47 1.12 -13.99 3.05
N PHE A 48 1.13 -12.97 2.19
CA PHE A 48 0.16 -12.85 1.10
C PHE A 48 0.44 -13.88 0.00
N ALA A 49 1.70 -14.05 -0.39
CA ALA A 49 2.09 -14.98 -1.46
C ALA A 49 1.82 -16.44 -1.08
N ASP A 50 2.04 -16.81 0.20
CA ASP A 50 1.84 -18.18 0.69
C ASP A 50 0.34 -18.52 0.85
N GLU A 51 -0.50 -17.56 1.30
CA GLU A 51 -1.93 -17.76 1.59
C GLU A 51 -2.80 -16.58 1.14
N PRO A 52 -2.91 -16.28 -0.18
CA PRO A 52 -3.61 -15.08 -0.67
C PRO A 52 -5.09 -15.06 -0.28
N GLU A 53 -5.77 -16.21 -0.27
CA GLU A 53 -7.20 -16.33 0.06
C GLU A 53 -7.52 -15.84 1.49
N ARG A 54 -6.56 -15.81 2.39
CA ARG A 54 -6.72 -15.26 3.75
C ARG A 54 -7.01 -13.75 3.74
N PHE A 55 -6.56 -13.05 2.72
CA PHE A 55 -6.67 -11.60 2.58
C PHE A 55 -7.76 -11.16 1.61
N ILE A 56 -8.26 -12.09 0.78
CA ILE A 56 -9.20 -11.79 -0.29
C ILE A 56 -10.63 -11.84 0.26
N LEU A 57 -11.41 -10.79 -0.07
CA LEU A 57 -12.83 -10.69 0.23
C LEU A 57 -13.63 -10.67 -1.08
N ASP A 58 -14.83 -11.24 -1.05
CA ASP A 58 -15.78 -11.19 -2.18
C ASP A 58 -16.66 -9.93 -2.11
N ASP A 59 -17.01 -9.48 -0.91
CA ASP A 59 -17.91 -8.36 -0.68
C ASP A 59 -17.25 -7.19 0.06
N VAL A 60 -17.77 -5.98 -0.19
CA VAL A 60 -17.32 -4.77 0.48
C VAL A 60 -17.81 -4.74 1.93
N PRO A 61 -16.94 -4.61 2.93
CA PRO A 61 -17.35 -4.44 4.32
C PRO A 61 -18.18 -3.15 4.53
N GLN A 62 -19.19 -3.23 5.41
CA GLN A 62 -20.13 -2.13 5.65
C GLN A 62 -19.54 -0.99 6.51
N ASP A 63 -18.44 -1.20 7.22
CA ASP A 63 -17.87 -0.25 8.18
C ASP A 63 -16.76 0.63 7.59
N ILE A 64 -16.67 0.74 6.26
CA ILE A 64 -15.74 1.67 5.59
C ILE A 64 -16.10 3.11 5.96
N PHE A 65 -15.13 3.82 6.50
CA PHE A 65 -15.29 5.19 7.00
C PHE A 65 -14.56 6.24 6.14
N ILE A 66 -13.40 5.89 5.59
CA ILE A 66 -12.57 6.74 4.74
C ILE A 66 -12.31 6.02 3.43
N GLY A 67 -12.54 6.71 2.31
CA GLY A 67 -12.00 6.33 1.00
C GLY A 67 -10.76 7.17 0.69
N THR A 68 -9.71 6.56 0.20
CA THR A 68 -8.49 7.21 -0.29
C THR A 68 -8.02 6.52 -1.57
N MET A 69 -7.42 7.29 -2.46
CA MET A 69 -6.97 6.76 -3.75
C MET A 69 -5.51 7.09 -3.98
N GLY A 70 -4.79 6.19 -4.62
CA GLY A 70 -3.45 6.42 -5.12
C GLY A 70 -3.40 6.22 -6.63
N LEU A 71 -2.51 6.94 -7.29
CA LEU A 71 -2.30 6.85 -8.73
C LEU A 71 -0.81 6.92 -9.04
N ASP A 72 -0.32 5.90 -9.72
CA ASP A 72 1.01 5.84 -10.28
C ASP A 72 0.96 5.98 -11.79
N PHE A 73 1.86 6.78 -12.35
CA PHE A 73 1.91 7.06 -13.77
C PHE A 73 2.98 6.21 -14.44
N GLY A 74 2.56 5.30 -15.28
CA GLY A 74 3.46 4.51 -16.10
C GLY A 74 4.12 5.33 -17.22
N GLY A 75 5.22 4.81 -17.68
CA GLY A 75 5.95 5.29 -18.86
C GLY A 75 7.00 4.26 -19.27
N ASN A 76 7.42 4.26 -20.55
CA ASN A 76 8.49 3.39 -21.04
C ASN A 76 8.36 1.89 -20.69
N GLY A 77 7.12 1.36 -20.71
CA GLY A 77 6.86 -0.06 -20.43
C GLY A 77 6.25 -0.36 -19.07
N SER A 78 6.18 0.61 -18.16
CA SER A 78 5.38 0.54 -16.92
C SER A 78 3.91 0.81 -17.20
N ALA A 79 3.04 0.34 -16.31
CA ALA A 79 1.61 0.58 -16.41
C ALA A 79 1.18 1.84 -15.65
N HIS A 80 0.12 2.50 -16.14
CA HIS A 80 -0.64 3.42 -15.33
C HIS A 80 -1.49 2.62 -14.34
N ALA A 81 -1.34 2.84 -13.05
CA ALA A 81 -2.03 2.09 -12.02
C ALA A 81 -2.74 3.01 -11.02
N GLY A 82 -3.92 2.62 -10.61
CA GLY A 82 -4.71 3.31 -9.59
C GLY A 82 -5.27 2.33 -8.58
N CYS A 83 -5.37 2.75 -7.33
CA CYS A 83 -5.87 1.94 -6.23
C CYS A 83 -6.88 2.74 -5.40
N LEU A 84 -8.07 2.18 -5.18
CA LEU A 84 -9.05 2.67 -4.21
C LEU A 84 -8.93 1.86 -2.93
N VAL A 85 -8.63 2.52 -1.82
CA VAL A 85 -8.55 1.91 -0.49
C VAL A 85 -9.65 2.45 0.41
N GLY A 86 -10.40 1.56 1.02
CA GLY A 86 -11.30 1.83 2.12
C GLY A 86 -10.58 1.61 3.46
N ILE A 87 -10.73 2.55 4.39
CA ILE A 87 -10.25 2.41 5.76
C ILE A 87 -11.46 2.27 6.66
N THR A 88 -11.49 1.24 7.49
CA THR A 88 -12.59 0.98 8.40
C THR A 88 -12.58 1.94 9.60
N ARG A 89 -13.73 2.07 10.26
CA ARG A 89 -13.89 2.96 11.43
C ARG A 89 -12.86 2.65 12.49
N GLY A 90 -12.23 3.70 13.03
CA GLY A 90 -11.16 3.58 14.03
C GLY A 90 -9.84 3.07 13.47
N TYR A 91 -9.62 3.14 12.16
CA TYR A 91 -8.39 2.69 11.50
C TYR A 91 -8.05 1.21 11.78
N ARG A 92 -9.08 0.37 12.03
CA ARG A 92 -8.88 -1.03 12.41
C ARG A 92 -8.31 -1.87 11.27
N SER A 93 -8.79 -1.64 10.05
CA SER A 93 -8.37 -2.40 8.87
C SER A 93 -8.39 -1.52 7.62
N ILE A 94 -7.71 -1.97 6.60
CA ILE A 94 -7.82 -1.46 5.24
C ILE A 94 -8.42 -2.52 4.33
N VAL A 95 -9.10 -2.09 3.29
CA VAL A 95 -9.63 -2.93 2.23
C VAL A 95 -9.36 -2.28 0.88
N ILE A 96 -8.66 -2.96 0.00
CA ILE A 96 -8.48 -2.52 -1.38
C ILE A 96 -9.77 -2.85 -2.13
N LEU A 97 -10.48 -1.80 -2.57
CA LEU A 97 -11.86 -1.90 -3.06
C LEU A 97 -11.96 -1.95 -4.59
N ASP A 98 -11.09 -1.24 -5.28
CA ASP A 98 -11.08 -1.16 -6.73
C ASP A 98 -9.68 -0.80 -7.23
N GLU A 99 -9.40 -1.12 -8.50
CA GLU A 99 -8.14 -0.79 -9.15
C GLU A 99 -8.36 -0.26 -10.56
N TYR A 100 -7.41 0.54 -11.03
CA TYR A 100 -7.19 0.91 -12.41
C TYR A 100 -5.83 0.36 -12.83
N TYR A 101 -5.75 -0.25 -14.01
CA TYR A 101 -4.49 -0.76 -14.53
C TYR A 101 -4.49 -0.71 -16.05
N ARG A 102 -3.48 -0.03 -16.64
CA ARG A 102 -3.33 0.07 -18.08
C ARG A 102 -1.87 0.13 -18.46
N LYS A 103 -1.40 -0.87 -19.20
CA LYS A 103 -0.01 -1.00 -19.66
C LYS A 103 0.23 -0.48 -21.08
N GLU A 104 -0.83 -0.08 -21.77
CA GLU A 104 -0.75 0.46 -23.13
C GLU A 104 -0.18 1.88 -23.14
N VAL A 105 0.53 2.21 -24.22
CA VAL A 105 0.93 3.60 -24.46
C VAL A 105 -0.30 4.38 -24.90
N ILE A 106 -0.68 5.38 -24.13
CA ILE A 106 -1.84 6.25 -24.38
C ILE A 106 -1.45 7.71 -24.31
N ASP A 107 -2.23 8.55 -24.95
CA ASP A 107 -2.04 10.00 -24.86
C ASP A 107 -2.55 10.55 -23.52
N PRO A 108 -2.08 11.74 -23.09
CA PRO A 108 -2.46 12.34 -21.82
C PRO A 108 -3.96 12.59 -21.67
N GLY A 109 -4.68 12.86 -22.76
CA GLY A 109 -6.13 13.08 -22.74
C GLY A 109 -6.86 11.78 -22.39
N THR A 110 -6.54 10.69 -23.07
CA THR A 110 -7.06 9.36 -22.80
C THR A 110 -6.77 8.92 -21.35
N LEU A 111 -5.54 9.15 -20.86
CA LEU A 111 -5.21 8.86 -19.47
C LEU A 111 -6.07 9.65 -18.49
N THR A 112 -6.27 10.94 -18.76
CA THR A 112 -7.08 11.81 -17.92
C THR A 112 -8.55 11.35 -17.89
N ASP A 113 -9.10 10.94 -19.02
CA ASP A 113 -10.45 10.38 -19.12
C ASP A 113 -10.59 9.08 -18.34
N ASP A 114 -9.64 8.17 -18.48
CA ASP A 114 -9.58 6.91 -17.74
C ASP A 114 -9.55 7.14 -16.23
N VAL A 115 -8.69 8.05 -15.78
CA VAL A 115 -8.56 8.41 -14.35
C VAL A 115 -9.86 9.03 -13.82
N CYS A 116 -10.47 9.96 -14.56
CA CYS A 116 -11.76 10.54 -14.18
C CYS A 116 -12.85 9.46 -14.09
N GLY A 117 -12.90 8.53 -15.03
CA GLY A 117 -13.81 7.39 -15.00
C GLY A 117 -13.57 6.48 -13.79
N PHE A 118 -12.30 6.19 -13.47
CA PHE A 118 -11.94 5.44 -12.28
C PHE A 118 -12.39 6.14 -11.00
N VAL A 119 -12.15 7.45 -10.86
CA VAL A 119 -12.56 8.24 -9.70
C VAL A 119 -14.08 8.26 -9.56
N GLN A 120 -14.83 8.45 -10.65
CA GLN A 120 -16.30 8.48 -10.63
C GLN A 120 -16.91 7.15 -10.15
N ARG A 121 -16.43 6.00 -10.69
CA ARG A 121 -16.94 4.70 -10.22
C ARG A 121 -16.49 4.38 -8.80
N SER A 122 -15.34 4.86 -8.37
CA SER A 122 -14.87 4.75 -6.98
C SER A 122 -15.75 5.52 -6.02
N GLN A 123 -16.17 6.75 -6.38
CA GLN A 123 -17.09 7.57 -5.58
C GLN A 123 -18.47 6.91 -5.41
N ALA A 124 -18.90 6.07 -6.34
CA ALA A 124 -20.15 5.30 -6.21
C ALA A 124 -20.05 4.17 -5.18
N GLN A 125 -18.84 3.71 -4.85
CA GLN A 125 -18.60 2.63 -3.89
C GLN A 125 -18.35 3.17 -2.48
N VAL A 126 -17.45 4.16 -2.38
CA VAL A 126 -17.09 4.82 -1.12
C VAL A 126 -16.66 6.25 -1.42
N ARG A 127 -17.04 7.16 -0.56
CA ARG A 127 -16.63 8.57 -0.69
C ARG A 127 -15.12 8.71 -0.45
N ALA A 128 -14.36 8.74 -1.54
CA ALA A 128 -12.94 9.11 -1.49
C ALA A 128 -12.81 10.64 -1.52
N THR A 129 -12.03 11.19 -0.58
CA THR A 129 -11.83 12.64 -0.47
C THR A 129 -10.59 13.13 -1.21
N SER A 130 -9.63 12.25 -1.46
CA SER A 130 -8.36 12.60 -2.09
C SER A 130 -7.85 11.47 -2.99
N ILE A 131 -7.19 11.88 -4.07
CA ILE A 131 -6.37 11.01 -4.91
C ILE A 131 -4.91 11.51 -4.84
N TRP A 132 -4.00 10.61 -4.47
CA TRP A 132 -2.58 10.88 -4.29
C TRP A 132 -1.81 10.36 -5.50
N CYS A 133 -1.33 11.30 -6.32
CA CYS A 133 -0.69 11.00 -7.60
C CYS A 133 0.83 11.01 -7.46
N ASP A 134 1.51 10.17 -8.24
CA ASP A 134 2.97 10.22 -8.35
C ASP A 134 3.46 11.65 -8.61
N SER A 135 4.23 12.19 -7.70
CA SER A 135 4.67 13.59 -7.72
C SER A 135 5.67 13.93 -8.83
N ALA A 136 6.23 12.95 -9.53
CA ALA A 136 7.16 13.17 -10.64
C ALA A 136 6.45 13.76 -11.87
N GLU A 137 5.19 13.39 -12.10
CA GLU A 137 4.41 13.71 -13.33
C GLU A 137 3.53 14.96 -13.15
N THR A 138 4.15 16.09 -12.88
CA THR A 138 3.44 17.35 -12.55
C THR A 138 2.48 17.82 -13.62
N THR A 139 2.77 17.57 -14.91
CA THR A 139 1.90 17.96 -16.02
C THR A 139 0.63 17.12 -16.06
N LEU A 140 0.74 15.80 -15.87
CA LEU A 140 -0.41 14.91 -15.81
C LEU A 140 -1.29 15.24 -14.60
N ILE A 141 -0.69 15.48 -13.44
CA ILE A 141 -1.42 15.89 -12.24
C ILE A 141 -2.23 17.17 -12.47
N LYS A 142 -1.64 18.17 -13.14
CA LYS A 142 -2.36 19.41 -13.49
C LYS A 142 -3.54 19.15 -14.42
N GLY A 143 -3.34 18.32 -15.46
CA GLY A 143 -4.41 17.91 -16.37
C GLY A 143 -5.57 17.25 -15.66
N ILE A 144 -5.29 16.24 -14.83
CA ILE A 144 -6.28 15.53 -14.03
C ILE A 144 -7.02 16.49 -13.08
N ARG A 145 -6.31 17.41 -12.44
CA ARG A 145 -6.91 18.39 -11.52
C ARG A 145 -7.91 19.30 -12.24
N ILE A 146 -7.56 19.77 -13.44
CA ILE A 146 -8.45 20.62 -14.27
C ILE A 146 -9.69 19.82 -14.65
N GLU A 147 -9.54 18.60 -15.11
CA GLU A 147 -10.64 17.79 -15.60
C GLU A 147 -11.58 17.30 -14.48
N VAL A 148 -11.02 16.91 -13.33
CA VAL A 148 -11.78 16.58 -12.12
C VAL A 148 -12.65 17.77 -11.68
N PHE A 149 -12.08 18.99 -11.73
CA PHE A 149 -12.83 20.22 -11.42
C PHE A 149 -13.92 20.49 -12.47
N ALA A 150 -13.60 20.40 -13.75
CA ALA A 150 -14.54 20.63 -14.86
C ALA A 150 -15.73 19.65 -14.83
N ARG A 151 -15.49 18.40 -14.43
CA ARG A 151 -16.54 17.38 -14.29
C ARG A 151 -17.25 17.38 -12.93
N HIS A 152 -16.95 18.34 -12.07
CA HIS A 152 -17.53 18.46 -10.72
C HIS A 152 -17.39 17.19 -9.88
N ILE A 153 -16.27 16.45 -10.04
CA ILE A 153 -15.98 15.25 -9.24
C ILE A 153 -15.49 15.71 -7.86
N PRO A 154 -16.12 15.31 -6.73
CA PRO A 154 -15.81 15.81 -5.40
C PRO A 154 -14.58 15.11 -4.79
N VAL A 155 -13.42 15.23 -5.43
CA VAL A 155 -12.16 14.68 -4.97
C VAL A 155 -11.04 15.71 -5.10
N GLU A 156 -10.13 15.75 -4.15
CA GLU A 156 -8.95 16.61 -4.20
C GLU A 156 -7.76 15.83 -4.80
N VAL A 157 -7.17 16.38 -5.86
CA VAL A 157 -5.97 15.79 -6.51
C VAL A 157 -4.72 16.33 -5.84
N ARG A 158 -3.95 15.45 -5.21
CA ARG A 158 -2.76 15.76 -4.41
C ARG A 158 -1.53 15.05 -4.93
N ASN A 159 -0.36 15.60 -4.65
CA ASN A 159 0.91 14.93 -4.89
C ASN A 159 1.16 13.88 -3.79
N ALA A 160 1.58 12.67 -4.17
CA ALA A 160 2.04 11.66 -3.23
C ALA A 160 3.24 12.16 -2.42
N ARG A 161 3.34 11.75 -1.16
CA ARG A 161 4.41 12.19 -0.26
C ARG A 161 5.75 11.57 -0.61
N LYS A 162 5.75 10.33 -1.12
CA LYS A 162 6.93 9.56 -1.54
C LYS A 162 8.00 9.47 -0.44
N GLY A 163 7.59 9.05 0.75
CA GLY A 163 8.51 8.65 1.81
C GLY A 163 9.32 7.42 1.42
N GLU A 164 10.20 6.97 2.30
CA GLU A 164 11.07 5.83 2.04
C GLU A 164 10.24 4.58 1.69
N ILE A 165 10.60 3.92 0.59
CA ILE A 165 9.89 2.74 0.09
C ILE A 165 9.82 1.61 1.13
N ILE A 166 10.86 1.47 1.94
CA ILE A 166 10.93 0.47 3.00
C ILE A 166 9.87 0.70 4.08
N ASP A 167 9.52 1.96 4.38
CA ASP A 167 8.50 2.30 5.37
C ASP A 167 7.09 2.02 4.82
N ARG A 168 6.87 2.26 3.53
CA ARG A 168 5.62 1.95 2.83
C ARG A 168 5.38 0.43 2.77
N ILE A 169 6.41 -0.34 2.42
CA ILE A 169 6.37 -1.81 2.43
C ILE A 169 6.10 -2.33 3.84
N ARG A 170 6.80 -1.79 4.85
CA ARG A 170 6.64 -2.19 6.26
C ARG A 170 5.23 -1.96 6.77
N LEU A 171 4.58 -0.87 6.37
CA LEU A 171 3.19 -0.60 6.73
C LEU A 171 2.26 -1.71 6.22
N CYS A 172 2.38 -2.10 4.96
CA CYS A 172 1.57 -3.18 4.38
C CYS A 172 1.84 -4.52 5.08
N ASP A 173 3.10 -4.89 5.29
CA ASP A 173 3.48 -6.13 5.97
C ASP A 173 2.95 -6.18 7.41
N MET A 174 3.04 -5.07 8.14
CA MET A 174 2.48 -4.94 9.49
C MET A 174 0.95 -5.13 9.48
N LEU A 175 0.23 -4.51 8.56
CA LEU A 175 -1.22 -4.66 8.48
C LEU A 175 -1.62 -6.09 8.13
N MET A 176 -0.87 -6.78 7.28
CA MET A 176 -1.06 -8.19 6.97
C MET A 176 -0.83 -9.08 8.19
N SER A 177 0.28 -8.86 8.91
CA SER A 177 0.63 -9.65 10.10
C SER A 177 -0.40 -9.53 11.24
N GLN A 178 -1.06 -8.39 11.31
CA GLN A 178 -2.11 -8.12 12.30
C GLN A 178 -3.52 -8.54 11.83
N GLY A 179 -3.68 -9.13 10.64
CA GLY A 179 -4.98 -9.48 10.07
C GLY A 179 -5.87 -8.27 9.76
N ARG A 180 -5.25 -7.15 9.39
CA ARG A 180 -5.90 -5.85 9.14
C ARG A 180 -5.82 -5.40 7.69
N PHE A 181 -5.29 -6.22 6.81
CA PHE A 181 -5.14 -5.98 5.38
C PHE A 181 -6.09 -6.87 4.60
N PHE A 182 -6.93 -6.29 3.76
CA PHE A 182 -7.85 -7.04 2.91
C PHE A 182 -7.90 -6.45 1.51
N ILE A 183 -8.32 -7.26 0.53
CA ILE A 183 -8.43 -6.89 -0.86
C ILE A 183 -9.64 -7.58 -1.49
N LEU A 184 -10.40 -6.86 -2.31
CA LEU A 184 -11.47 -7.49 -3.06
C LEU A 184 -10.93 -8.34 -4.22
N ARG A 185 -11.53 -9.51 -4.43
CA ARG A 185 -11.14 -10.48 -5.48
C ARG A 185 -11.06 -9.88 -6.88
N ARG A 186 -11.79 -8.82 -7.16
CA ARG A 186 -11.73 -8.11 -8.45
C ARG A 186 -10.45 -7.34 -8.71
N CYS A 187 -9.66 -7.01 -7.69
CA CYS A 187 -8.39 -6.28 -7.78
C CYS A 187 -7.25 -7.23 -8.20
N LYS A 188 -7.35 -7.81 -9.40
CA LYS A 188 -6.48 -8.90 -9.86
C LYS A 188 -5.03 -8.47 -10.06
N HIS A 189 -4.81 -7.25 -10.54
CA HIS A 189 -3.46 -6.73 -10.78
C HIS A 189 -2.74 -6.45 -9.46
N THR A 190 -3.42 -5.89 -8.48
CA THR A 190 -2.85 -5.66 -7.14
C THR A 190 -2.63 -6.99 -6.40
N ILE A 191 -3.52 -7.98 -6.54
CA ILE A 191 -3.32 -9.34 -5.99
C ILE A 191 -2.07 -9.98 -6.59
N ALA A 192 -1.90 -9.94 -7.91
CA ALA A 192 -0.71 -10.46 -8.57
C ALA A 192 0.56 -9.73 -8.10
N ALA A 193 0.52 -8.39 -8.06
CA ALA A 193 1.63 -7.56 -7.60
C ALA A 193 2.06 -7.90 -6.16
N LEU A 194 1.12 -8.09 -5.23
CA LEU A 194 1.40 -8.49 -3.84
C LEU A 194 2.00 -9.90 -3.75
N SER A 195 1.55 -10.81 -4.61
CA SER A 195 2.04 -12.20 -4.63
C SER A 195 3.45 -12.33 -5.22
N GLU A 196 3.80 -11.49 -6.18
CA GLU A 196 5.02 -11.62 -7.00
C GLU A 196 6.14 -10.65 -6.59
N ALA A 197 5.87 -9.66 -5.74
CA ALA A 197 6.85 -8.66 -5.34
C ALA A 197 8.06 -9.30 -4.66
N VAL A 198 9.25 -9.02 -5.19
CA VAL A 198 10.52 -9.55 -4.66
C VAL A 198 11.52 -8.43 -4.38
N TRP A 199 12.45 -8.71 -3.48
CA TRP A 199 13.56 -7.82 -3.22
C TRP A 199 14.60 -7.86 -4.34
N ASP A 200 15.21 -6.72 -4.64
CA ASP A 200 16.33 -6.65 -5.58
C ASP A 200 17.62 -7.20 -4.93
N SER A 201 17.97 -8.42 -5.30
CA SER A 201 19.16 -9.09 -4.81
C SER A 201 20.49 -8.43 -5.24
N LYS A 202 20.45 -7.57 -6.26
CA LYS A 202 21.61 -6.81 -6.75
C LYS A 202 21.89 -5.56 -5.92
N SER A 203 21.00 -5.20 -4.98
CA SER A 203 21.14 -4.04 -4.11
C SER A 203 21.39 -4.44 -2.64
N PRO A 204 22.58 -5.00 -2.29
CA PRO A 204 22.81 -5.60 -0.97
C PRO A 204 22.85 -4.58 0.18
N THR A 205 23.05 -3.31 -0.13
CA THR A 205 23.17 -2.23 0.87
C THR A 205 21.87 -1.44 1.09
N ARG A 206 20.87 -1.64 0.24
CA ARG A 206 19.58 -0.98 0.32
C ARG A 206 18.47 -1.96 -0.02
N ASP A 207 17.50 -2.07 0.87
CA ASP A 207 16.30 -2.86 0.60
C ASP A 207 15.45 -2.14 -0.45
N ARG A 208 15.51 -2.65 -1.66
CA ARG A 208 14.72 -2.16 -2.79
C ARG A 208 13.87 -3.27 -3.34
N ARG A 209 12.68 -2.91 -3.76
CA ARG A 209 11.83 -3.78 -4.56
C ARG A 209 12.43 -3.89 -5.96
N LEU A 210 12.46 -5.09 -6.53
CA LEU A 210 12.91 -5.31 -7.91
C LEU A 210 11.98 -4.58 -8.88
N ASP A 211 12.58 -3.73 -9.70
CA ASP A 211 11.92 -2.93 -10.72
C ASP A 211 12.68 -3.11 -12.04
N ASP A 212 12.43 -4.22 -12.71
CA ASP A 212 13.05 -4.57 -14.00
C ASP A 212 12.01 -4.83 -15.10
N GLY A 213 10.75 -4.51 -14.82
CA GLY A 213 9.62 -4.73 -15.73
C GLY A 213 9.11 -6.18 -15.77
N SER A 214 9.70 -7.10 -14.98
CA SER A 214 9.25 -8.50 -14.89
C SER A 214 8.06 -8.66 -13.94
N THR A 215 7.91 -7.75 -12.96
CA THR A 215 6.82 -7.75 -11.98
C THR A 215 5.99 -6.48 -12.07
N ASN A 216 4.73 -6.55 -11.66
CA ASN A 216 3.85 -5.39 -11.59
C ASN A 216 4.08 -4.66 -10.28
N ILE A 217 4.94 -3.64 -10.28
CA ILE A 217 5.18 -2.78 -9.11
C ILE A 217 4.28 -1.53 -9.11
N ASP A 218 3.78 -1.13 -10.27
CA ASP A 218 2.98 0.09 -10.44
C ASP A 218 1.71 0.05 -9.57
N SER A 219 1.04 -1.13 -9.47
CA SER A 219 -0.11 -1.32 -8.58
C SER A 219 0.24 -1.20 -7.10
N LEU A 220 1.48 -1.57 -6.70
CA LEU A 220 1.96 -1.44 -5.33
C LEU A 220 2.27 0.03 -5.01
N ASP A 221 2.89 0.76 -5.93
CA ASP A 221 3.15 2.19 -5.73
C ASP A 221 1.84 2.97 -5.60
N ALA A 222 0.85 2.69 -6.45
CA ALA A 222 -0.49 3.28 -6.32
C ALA A 222 -1.15 2.96 -4.95
N LEU A 223 -1.08 1.71 -4.48
CA LEU A 223 -1.57 1.30 -3.16
C LEU A 223 -0.86 2.07 -2.04
N GLU A 224 0.46 2.11 -2.10
CA GLU A 224 1.31 2.75 -1.09
C GLU A 224 1.06 4.26 -1.03
N TYR A 225 0.87 4.95 -2.17
CA TYR A 225 0.50 6.37 -2.21
C TYR A 225 -0.86 6.63 -1.56
N ALA A 226 -1.84 5.72 -1.72
CA ALA A 226 -3.13 5.83 -1.05
C ALA A 226 -3.01 5.69 0.47
N LEU A 227 -2.13 4.82 0.97
CA LEU A 227 -1.99 4.51 2.40
C LEU A 227 -1.11 5.49 3.17
N GLU A 228 -0.06 6.02 2.53
CA GLU A 228 0.97 6.83 3.18
C GLU A 228 0.43 8.03 3.98
N PRO A 229 -0.59 8.78 3.52
CA PRO A 229 -1.18 9.87 4.30
C PRO A 229 -1.83 9.45 5.62
N HIS A 230 -2.17 8.17 5.73
CA HIS A 230 -2.86 7.57 6.87
C HIS A 230 -1.94 6.71 7.74
N ALA A 231 -0.66 6.56 7.36
CA ALA A 231 0.29 5.63 7.97
C ALA A 231 0.37 5.77 9.51
N ASN A 232 0.57 6.98 10.02
CA ASN A 232 0.69 7.22 11.46
C ASN A 232 -0.55 6.73 12.21
N ARG A 233 -1.76 7.03 11.71
CA ARG A 233 -3.01 6.59 12.34
C ARG A 233 -3.20 5.07 12.25
N LEU A 234 -2.85 4.46 11.13
CA LEU A 234 -2.90 3.01 10.96
C LEU A 234 -1.95 2.29 11.94
N ILE A 235 -0.79 2.89 12.24
CA ILE A 235 0.18 2.37 13.21
C ILE A 235 -0.32 2.58 14.64
N GLU A 236 -0.75 3.79 14.98
CA GLU A 236 -1.16 4.17 16.34
C GLU A 236 -2.41 3.41 16.81
N PHE A 237 -3.44 3.33 15.99
CA PHE A 237 -4.73 2.73 16.35
C PHE A 237 -4.76 1.20 16.22
N GLY A 238 -3.78 0.59 15.55
CA GLY A 238 -3.66 -0.86 15.46
C GLY A 238 -3.36 -1.57 16.79
N GLY A 239 -2.99 -0.82 17.83
CA GLY A 239 -2.67 -1.34 19.15
C GLY A 239 -3.78 -1.23 20.21
N ILE A 240 -4.99 -0.77 19.85
CA ILE A 240 -6.04 -0.45 20.84
C ILE A 240 -7.06 -1.59 21.06
N HIS A 241 -6.86 -2.77 20.51
CA HIS A 241 -7.79 -3.89 20.68
C HIS A 241 -7.39 -4.92 21.75
N GLU A 242 -7.08 -4.46 22.99
CA GLU A 242 -7.21 -5.28 24.20
C GLU A 242 -7.53 -4.38 25.41
N ARG A 243 -8.75 -3.86 25.45
CA ARG A 243 -9.41 -3.51 26.70
C ARG A 243 -10.82 -4.07 26.68
N LYS A 244 -10.93 -5.29 27.06
CA LYS A 244 -12.08 -5.85 27.77
C LYS A 244 -11.62 -6.46 29.05
#